data_1279c472f024abaf89b9c11d07a50d54
#
_entry.id   1279c472f024abaf89b9c11d07a50d54
#
_cell.length_a   1.000
_cell.length_b   1.000
_cell.length_c   1.000
_cell.angle_alpha   90.00
_cell.angle_beta   90.00
_cell.angle_gamma   90.00
#
_symmetry.space_group_name_H-M   'P 1'
#
loop_
_entity.id
_entity.type
_entity.pdbx_description
1 polymer ?
#
loop_
_entity_poly.entity_id
_entity_poly.type
_entity_poly.pdbx_seq_one_letter_code
_entity_poly.pdbx_strand_id
1 'polypeptide(L)'
;MESIEDLVNNARNNVILTYNKKEYSKLIDEFVLENQKIDEWFKLERKMRMFRKKHKVELRKMDLVCSYKNLKLENSNFYDIITKKAMRSQSGVLVVTVFTSANPSYTDKSGERKVQNFSCKHNCYYCPSEPAHEGNNWIAQPRSYLTKEPGVLRANAANYDCVTQVFMRVDQYIRMGHTPDKLEVLVLGGTWSEYPNEYQEEFVRDIYYAANIVLDKTRVERFPLETEILLNEKSSVRVIGLTLETRPDSINLFEIARFRSFGCTRIQMGVQHTNNRILKMSNRGHKIEDSINAIKLLKDNCYKVDIHLMPNLLGSNPNEDIKMFDKILYDSNLQADQIKLYPVSVVPWSEYEKMHKSGKYSPYSDEELRNVLIYVKSRMHP
;
A
#
# COMPACT_ATOMS: atom_id res chain seq x y z
N MET A 1 10.13 -25.30 -11.24
CA MET A 1 9.14 -24.41 -10.58
C MET A 1 9.44 -24.44 -9.10
N GLU A 2 9.79 -23.31 -8.55
CA GLU A 2 10.00 -23.19 -7.08
C GLU A 2 8.68 -23.54 -6.36
N SER A 3 8.76 -24.37 -5.31
CA SER A 3 7.59 -24.70 -4.53
C SER A 3 7.06 -23.44 -3.81
N ILE A 4 5.77 -23.42 -3.46
CA ILE A 4 5.21 -22.33 -2.64
C ILE A 4 5.97 -22.20 -1.33
N GLU A 5 6.46 -23.30 -0.79
CA GLU A 5 7.25 -23.35 0.42
C GLU A 5 8.63 -22.71 0.21
N ASP A 6 9.23 -22.90 -0.96
CA ASP A 6 10.48 -22.24 -1.35
C ASP A 6 10.29 -20.75 -1.57
N LEU A 7 9.20 -20.32 -2.23
CA LEU A 7 8.82 -18.92 -2.40
C LEU A 7 8.58 -18.24 -1.04
N VAL A 8 7.84 -18.89 -0.15
CA VAL A 8 7.60 -18.38 1.21
C VAL A 8 8.88 -18.36 2.01
N ASN A 9 9.73 -19.37 1.88
CA ASN A 9 11.01 -19.45 2.60
C ASN A 9 12.02 -18.46 2.02
N ASN A 10 12.07 -18.27 0.70
CA ASN A 10 12.90 -17.25 0.05
C ASN A 10 12.41 -15.84 0.41
N ALA A 11 11.10 -15.59 0.40
CA ALA A 11 10.53 -14.34 0.88
C ALA A 11 10.82 -14.14 2.37
N ARG A 12 10.70 -15.17 3.19
CA ARG A 12 11.10 -15.14 4.61
C ARG A 12 12.57 -14.84 4.78
N ASN A 13 13.44 -15.45 4.00
CA ASN A 13 14.89 -15.23 4.10
C ASN A 13 15.31 -13.85 3.61
N ASN A 14 14.61 -13.27 2.62
CA ASN A 14 14.91 -11.95 2.06
C ASN A 14 14.29 -10.78 2.83
N VAL A 15 13.15 -10.98 3.51
CA VAL A 15 12.42 -9.93 4.28
C VAL A 15 12.62 -10.07 5.77
N ILE A 16 12.86 -11.26 6.23
CA ILE A 16 13.31 -11.47 7.58
C ILE A 16 14.82 -11.21 7.61
N LEU A 17 15.12 -9.95 7.49
CA LEU A 17 16.25 -9.41 8.20
C LEU A 17 16.29 -10.09 9.55
N THR A 18 17.01 -11.21 9.58
CA THR A 18 17.52 -11.82 10.81
C THR A 18 16.50 -12.09 11.92
N TYR A 19 15.30 -12.58 11.59
CA TYR A 19 14.61 -13.38 12.56
C TYR A 19 14.91 -14.82 12.24
N ASN A 20 16.03 -15.26 12.67
CA ASN A 20 16.25 -16.61 13.04
C ASN A 20 17.63 -16.99 13.21
N LYS A 21 18.11 -16.79 14.26
CA LYS A 21 19.03 -17.85 14.67
C LYS A 21 18.36 -18.53 15.85
N LYS A 22 18.23 -19.84 15.80
CA LYS A 22 17.87 -20.69 16.95
C LYS A 22 18.64 -20.30 18.23
N GLU A 23 19.78 -19.66 18.07
CA GLU A 23 20.60 -19.05 19.12
C GLU A 23 19.87 -17.99 19.97
N TYR A 24 18.99 -17.20 19.39
CA TYR A 24 18.31 -16.11 20.13
C TYR A 24 16.91 -16.48 20.61
N SER A 25 16.31 -17.57 20.10
CA SER A 25 14.96 -17.98 20.51
C SER A 25 14.89 -18.23 22.01
N LYS A 26 15.86 -18.92 22.58
CA LYS A 26 15.93 -19.18 24.04
C LYS A 26 16.01 -17.89 24.86
N LEU A 27 16.83 -16.92 24.42
CA LEU A 27 16.97 -15.63 25.12
C LEU A 27 15.65 -14.83 25.06
N ILE A 28 14.90 -14.92 23.94
CA ILE A 28 13.60 -14.27 23.80
C ILE A 28 12.56 -14.97 24.68
N ASP A 29 12.58 -16.30 24.73
CA ASP A 29 11.69 -17.08 25.59
C ASP A 29 11.92 -16.76 27.08
N GLU A 30 13.18 -16.68 27.51
CA GLU A 30 13.56 -16.22 28.86
C GLU A 30 13.05 -14.79 29.13
N PHE A 31 13.29 -13.88 28.19
CA PHE A 31 12.78 -12.51 28.30
C PHE A 31 11.26 -12.46 28.46
N VAL A 32 10.52 -13.24 27.70
CA VAL A 32 9.04 -13.30 27.79
C VAL A 32 8.61 -13.86 29.14
N LEU A 33 9.21 -14.97 29.60
CA LEU A 33 8.89 -15.57 30.90
C LEU A 33 9.15 -14.61 32.07
N GLU A 34 10.27 -13.88 32.04
CA GLU A 34 10.61 -12.90 33.08
C GLU A 34 9.69 -11.69 33.14
N ASN A 35 9.14 -11.30 31.97
CA ASN A 35 8.40 -10.04 31.84
C ASN A 35 6.88 -10.22 31.63
N GLN A 36 6.33 -11.44 31.61
CA GLN A 36 4.92 -11.71 31.35
C GLN A 36 3.94 -11.11 32.39
N LYS A 37 4.43 -10.63 33.52
CA LYS A 37 3.61 -9.95 34.55
C LYS A 37 3.49 -8.45 34.29
N ILE A 38 4.16 -7.90 33.30
CA ILE A 38 4.09 -6.48 32.96
C ILE A 38 2.72 -6.21 32.30
N ASP A 39 2.03 -5.22 32.80
CA ASP A 39 0.68 -4.82 32.43
C ASP A 39 0.60 -3.56 31.54
N GLU A 40 1.75 -2.90 31.30
CA GLU A 40 1.82 -1.67 30.52
C GLU A 40 2.88 -1.77 29.43
N TRP A 41 2.50 -1.37 28.19
CA TRP A 41 3.42 -1.35 27.05
C TRP A 41 4.68 -0.53 27.31
N PHE A 42 4.58 0.63 27.93
CA PHE A 42 5.73 1.51 28.15
C PHE A 42 6.80 0.86 29.05
N LYS A 43 6.38 0.14 30.09
CA LYS A 43 7.28 -0.62 30.97
C LYS A 43 7.98 -1.74 30.20
N LEU A 44 7.23 -2.48 29.37
CA LEU A 44 7.77 -3.57 28.55
C LEU A 44 8.74 -3.02 27.48
N GLU A 45 8.41 -1.94 26.82
CA GLU A 45 9.28 -1.33 25.80
C GLU A 45 10.63 -0.88 26.39
N ARG A 46 10.62 -0.34 27.61
CA ARG A 46 11.87 0.00 28.32
C ARG A 46 12.74 -1.24 28.57
N LYS A 47 12.14 -2.35 28.96
CA LYS A 47 12.84 -3.64 29.13
C LYS A 47 13.38 -4.16 27.79
N MET A 48 12.59 -4.07 26.72
CA MET A 48 13.03 -4.45 25.38
C MET A 48 14.24 -3.62 24.92
N ARG A 49 14.26 -2.31 25.18
CA ARG A 49 15.42 -1.45 24.85
C ARG A 49 16.67 -1.88 25.61
N MET A 50 16.53 -2.19 26.89
CA MET A 50 17.66 -2.71 27.69
C MET A 50 18.16 -4.05 27.18
N PHE A 51 17.25 -4.96 26.82
CA PHE A 51 17.59 -6.26 26.23
C PHE A 51 18.35 -6.11 24.91
N ARG A 52 17.85 -5.28 23.97
CA ARG A 52 18.53 -4.97 22.71
C ARG A 52 19.96 -4.46 22.93
N LYS A 53 20.12 -3.52 23.89
CA LYS A 53 21.43 -2.96 24.23
C LYS A 53 22.37 -4.00 24.82
N LYS A 54 21.88 -4.86 25.71
CA LYS A 54 22.68 -5.91 26.40
C LYS A 54 23.11 -6.99 25.43
N HIS A 55 22.20 -7.51 24.64
CA HIS A 55 22.43 -8.69 23.80
C HIS A 55 22.82 -8.36 22.36
N LYS A 56 22.78 -7.07 21.95
CA LYS A 56 23.02 -6.58 20.56
C LYS A 56 22.12 -7.28 19.52
N VAL A 57 20.91 -7.63 19.92
CA VAL A 57 19.90 -8.33 19.12
C VAL A 57 18.69 -7.44 18.97
N GLU A 58 18.11 -7.42 17.78
CA GLU A 58 16.83 -6.76 17.56
C GLU A 58 15.70 -7.61 18.17
N LEU A 59 14.95 -7.04 19.12
CA LEU A 59 13.78 -7.65 19.72
C LEU A 59 12.53 -6.84 19.32
N ARG A 60 11.61 -7.46 18.60
CA ARG A 60 10.38 -6.84 18.09
C ARG A 60 9.14 -7.39 18.80
N LYS A 61 7.99 -6.71 18.69
CA LYS A 61 6.73 -7.25 19.23
C LYS A 61 6.38 -8.64 18.70
N MET A 62 6.57 -8.83 17.40
CA MET A 62 6.28 -10.13 16.77
C MET A 62 7.11 -11.27 17.39
N ASP A 63 8.31 -10.98 17.83
CA ASP A 63 9.20 -11.97 18.46
C ASP A 63 8.63 -12.41 19.81
N LEU A 64 8.08 -11.43 20.57
CA LEU A 64 7.39 -11.72 21.84
C LEU A 64 6.10 -12.53 21.61
N VAL A 65 5.32 -12.21 20.56
CA VAL A 65 4.10 -12.97 20.21
C VAL A 65 4.44 -14.40 19.81
N CYS A 66 5.47 -14.60 19.00
CA CYS A 66 5.91 -15.93 18.60
C CYS A 66 6.36 -16.74 19.82
N SER A 67 7.20 -16.16 20.69
CA SER A 67 7.65 -16.78 21.92
C SER A 67 6.48 -17.12 22.85
N TYR A 68 5.56 -16.17 23.07
CA TYR A 68 4.37 -16.38 23.89
C TYR A 68 3.54 -17.59 23.41
N LYS A 69 3.30 -17.69 22.09
CA LYS A 69 2.57 -18.82 21.49
C LYS A 69 3.32 -20.14 21.61
N ASN A 70 4.64 -20.13 21.37
CA ASN A 70 5.48 -21.32 21.47
C ASN A 70 5.54 -21.86 22.89
N LEU A 71 5.59 -20.96 23.89
CA LEU A 71 5.58 -21.29 25.31
C LEU A 71 4.19 -21.65 25.83
N LYS A 72 3.13 -21.54 24.99
CA LYS A 72 1.73 -21.82 25.35
C LYS A 72 1.29 -21.06 26.61
N LEU A 73 1.68 -19.80 26.74
CA LEU A 73 1.31 -18.98 27.89
C LEU A 73 -0.16 -18.57 27.82
N GLU A 74 -0.82 -18.46 29.00
CA GLU A 74 -2.24 -18.17 29.10
C GLU A 74 -2.55 -16.75 29.63
N ASN A 75 -1.52 -15.91 29.85
CA ASN A 75 -1.69 -14.55 30.35
C ASN A 75 -2.27 -13.62 29.28
N SER A 76 -3.60 -13.46 29.27
CA SER A 76 -4.33 -12.63 28.31
C SER A 76 -3.91 -11.16 28.34
N ASN A 77 -3.64 -10.59 29.52
CA ASN A 77 -3.23 -9.19 29.67
C ASN A 77 -1.89 -8.94 29.00
N PHE A 78 -0.91 -9.81 29.21
CA PHE A 78 0.39 -9.71 28.55
C PHE A 78 0.25 -9.88 27.04
N TYR A 79 -0.56 -10.86 26.61
CA TYR A 79 -0.84 -11.07 25.19
C TYR A 79 -1.42 -9.81 24.52
N ASP A 80 -2.36 -9.15 25.15
CA ASP A 80 -2.94 -7.90 24.66
C ASP A 80 -1.91 -6.78 24.50
N ILE A 81 -0.94 -6.68 25.41
CA ILE A 81 0.12 -5.67 25.36
C ILE A 81 1.08 -5.93 24.19
N ILE A 82 1.44 -7.18 23.95
CA ILE A 82 2.39 -7.54 22.88
C ILE A 82 1.75 -7.61 21.49
N THR A 83 0.45 -7.87 21.38
CA THR A 83 -0.23 -8.04 20.09
C THR A 83 -0.83 -6.76 19.55
N LYS A 84 -1.48 -5.94 20.37
CA LYS A 84 -2.34 -4.89 19.87
C LYS A 84 -1.64 -3.54 19.66
N LYS A 85 -1.75 -3.04 18.42
CA LYS A 85 -2.12 -1.64 18.19
C LYS A 85 -3.66 -1.65 18.09
N ALA A 86 -4.36 -1.32 19.13
CA ALA A 86 -5.82 -1.43 19.27
C ALA A 86 -6.61 -0.82 18.10
N MET A 87 -6.04 0.16 17.37
CA MET A 87 -6.68 0.84 16.26
C MET A 87 -6.64 0.09 14.91
N ARG A 88 -5.72 -0.86 14.69
CA ARG A 88 -5.51 -1.43 13.35
C ARG A 88 -6.43 -2.58 12.97
N SER A 89 -7.12 -3.17 13.91
CA SER A 89 -8.01 -4.32 13.70
C SER A 89 -9.37 -4.15 14.36
N GLN A 90 -9.75 -2.94 14.71
CA GLN A 90 -11.06 -2.65 15.31
C GLN A 90 -12.22 -3.06 14.41
N SER A 91 -12.07 -2.90 13.10
CA SER A 91 -13.06 -3.33 12.10
C SER A 91 -13.04 -4.84 11.83
N GLY A 92 -12.05 -5.58 12.34
CA GLY A 92 -11.82 -6.99 11.98
C GLY A 92 -11.26 -7.18 10.56
N VAL A 93 -10.93 -6.11 9.84
CA VAL A 93 -10.39 -6.16 8.48
C VAL A 93 -8.90 -5.85 8.50
N LEU A 94 -8.11 -6.67 7.80
CA LEU A 94 -6.67 -6.46 7.67
C LEU A 94 -6.33 -5.90 6.28
N VAL A 95 -5.61 -4.79 6.27
CA VAL A 95 -5.21 -4.12 5.02
C VAL A 95 -3.90 -4.72 4.50
N VAL A 96 -3.96 -5.29 3.31
CA VAL A 96 -2.81 -5.82 2.57
C VAL A 96 -2.51 -4.92 1.40
N THR A 97 -1.36 -4.22 1.43
CA THR A 97 -0.89 -3.42 0.30
C THR A 97 0.10 -4.22 -0.51
N VAL A 98 -0.18 -4.35 -1.81
CA VAL A 98 0.69 -4.96 -2.81
C VAL A 98 1.04 -3.94 -3.89
N PHE A 99 2.24 -4.05 -4.45
CA PHE A 99 2.72 -3.13 -5.47
C PHE A 99 2.90 -3.85 -6.80
N THR A 100 2.46 -3.19 -7.86
CA THR A 100 2.77 -3.60 -9.24
C THR A 100 4.22 -3.26 -9.58
N SER A 101 4.80 -4.00 -10.53
CA SER A 101 6.17 -3.77 -10.99
C SER A 101 6.30 -2.49 -11.81
N ALA A 102 7.49 -1.86 -11.77
CA ALA A 102 7.84 -0.81 -12.72
C ALA A 102 7.90 -1.33 -14.16
N ASN A 103 8.31 -2.59 -14.31
CA ASN A 103 8.43 -3.29 -15.58
C ASN A 103 7.57 -4.56 -15.54
N PRO A 104 6.24 -4.44 -15.71
CA PRO A 104 5.32 -5.57 -15.60
C PRO A 104 5.60 -6.60 -16.69
N SER A 105 5.71 -7.85 -16.27
CA SER A 105 5.93 -9.00 -17.13
C SER A 105 4.67 -9.87 -17.13
N TYR A 106 4.17 -10.26 -18.29
CA TYR A 106 2.90 -10.97 -18.46
C TYR A 106 2.99 -11.94 -19.62
N THR A 107 2.05 -12.88 -19.68
CA THR A 107 1.91 -13.81 -20.81
C THR A 107 0.81 -13.29 -21.73
N ASP A 108 1.11 -13.07 -22.98
CA ASP A 108 0.12 -12.61 -23.94
C ASP A 108 -0.81 -13.74 -24.41
N LYS A 109 -1.79 -13.41 -25.22
CA LYS A 109 -2.78 -14.38 -25.75
C LYS A 109 -2.18 -15.48 -26.62
N SER A 110 -0.96 -15.28 -27.12
CA SER A 110 -0.21 -16.30 -27.89
C SER A 110 0.59 -17.25 -26.99
N GLY A 111 0.64 -16.98 -25.69
CA GLY A 111 1.46 -17.72 -24.72
C GLY A 111 2.90 -17.20 -24.62
N GLU A 112 3.23 -16.09 -25.27
CA GLU A 112 4.57 -15.50 -25.24
C GLU A 112 4.73 -14.59 -24.02
N ARG A 113 5.89 -14.67 -23.36
CA ARG A 113 6.23 -13.79 -22.23
C ARG A 113 6.67 -12.42 -22.74
N LYS A 114 6.00 -11.36 -22.31
CA LYS A 114 6.27 -9.96 -22.67
C LYS A 114 6.56 -9.10 -21.45
N VAL A 115 7.25 -7.99 -21.69
CA VAL A 115 7.57 -7.00 -20.63
C VAL A 115 7.20 -5.62 -21.16
N GLN A 116 6.46 -4.85 -20.35
CA GLN A 116 6.25 -3.43 -20.54
C GLN A 116 7.28 -2.66 -19.72
N ASN A 117 8.00 -1.71 -20.32
CA ASN A 117 9.09 -0.99 -19.67
C ASN A 117 8.64 0.32 -18.97
N PHE A 118 7.40 0.41 -18.57
CA PHE A 118 6.87 1.55 -17.82
C PHE A 118 5.66 1.13 -16.98
N SER A 119 5.43 1.85 -15.89
CA SER A 119 4.26 1.68 -15.00
C SER A 119 3.26 2.83 -15.11
N CYS A 120 3.62 3.92 -15.80
CA CYS A 120 2.76 5.04 -16.14
C CYS A 120 3.37 5.82 -17.32
N LYS A 121 2.59 6.07 -18.38
CA LYS A 121 3.05 6.84 -19.54
C LYS A 121 3.13 8.35 -19.31
N HIS A 122 2.52 8.85 -18.23
CA HIS A 122 2.47 10.28 -17.94
C HIS A 122 3.73 10.74 -17.19
N ASN A 123 4.10 12.01 -17.40
CA ASN A 123 5.27 12.61 -16.77
C ASN A 123 4.89 13.81 -15.89
N CYS A 124 4.06 13.58 -14.87
CA CYS A 124 3.74 14.61 -13.89
C CYS A 124 5.02 15.05 -13.13
N TYR A 125 5.24 16.36 -13.00
CA TYR A 125 6.51 16.89 -12.51
C TYR A 125 6.81 16.59 -11.03
N TYR A 126 5.79 16.37 -10.22
CA TYR A 126 5.92 15.97 -8.82
C TYR A 126 6.17 14.46 -8.64
N CYS A 127 5.89 13.63 -9.66
CA CYS A 127 6.06 12.18 -9.58
C CYS A 127 7.53 11.78 -9.72
N PRO A 128 8.14 11.12 -8.72
CA PRO A 128 9.47 10.53 -8.88
C PRO A 128 9.45 9.38 -9.87
N SER A 129 10.60 9.15 -10.50
CA SER A 129 10.87 8.01 -11.38
C SER A 129 12.23 7.45 -11.03
N GLU A 130 12.30 6.67 -9.96
CA GLU A 130 13.55 6.12 -9.45
C GLU A 130 14.02 4.96 -10.34
N PRO A 131 15.18 5.10 -11.03
CA PRO A 131 15.73 4.05 -11.87
C PRO A 131 16.33 2.93 -11.03
N ALA A 132 16.73 1.84 -11.68
CA ALA A 132 17.55 0.79 -11.09
C ALA A 132 18.94 1.34 -10.74
N HIS A 133 19.39 1.15 -9.50
CA HIS A 133 20.71 1.53 -9.00
C HIS A 133 21.11 0.67 -7.80
N GLU A 134 22.34 0.79 -7.33
CA GLU A 134 22.87 -0.01 -6.20
C GLU A 134 22.00 0.12 -4.93
N GLY A 135 21.53 1.33 -4.62
CA GLY A 135 20.72 1.60 -3.41
C GLY A 135 19.31 0.98 -3.40
N ASN A 136 18.86 0.43 -4.53
CA ASN A 136 17.58 -0.28 -4.66
C ASN A 136 17.71 -1.69 -5.24
N ASN A 137 18.88 -2.33 -5.04
CA ASN A 137 19.18 -3.67 -5.54
C ASN A 137 19.02 -3.82 -7.06
N TRP A 138 19.30 -2.76 -7.82
CA TRP A 138 19.16 -2.71 -9.27
C TRP A 138 17.74 -2.97 -9.79
N ILE A 139 16.71 -2.63 -8.98
CA ILE A 139 15.30 -2.75 -9.34
C ILE A 139 14.72 -1.35 -9.52
N ALA A 140 14.23 -1.02 -10.72
CA ALA A 140 13.50 0.23 -10.96
C ALA A 140 12.20 0.27 -10.16
N GLN A 141 11.85 1.45 -9.63
CA GLN A 141 10.64 1.60 -8.84
C GLN A 141 9.43 1.98 -9.72
N PRO A 142 8.22 1.52 -9.39
CA PRO A 142 7.03 1.98 -10.09
C PRO A 142 6.88 3.50 -9.93
N ARG A 143 6.36 4.13 -10.97
CA ARG A 143 6.19 5.60 -11.00
C ARG A 143 5.45 6.09 -9.77
N SER A 144 5.89 7.18 -9.20
CA SER A 144 5.34 7.82 -7.98
C SER A 144 5.87 7.27 -6.65
N TYR A 145 6.67 6.23 -6.66
CA TYR A 145 7.17 5.55 -5.46
C TYR A 145 8.69 5.54 -5.39
N LEU A 146 9.22 5.50 -4.16
CA LEU A 146 10.66 5.47 -3.88
C LEU A 146 11.03 4.26 -3.03
N THR A 147 12.21 3.70 -3.27
CA THR A 147 12.73 2.52 -2.56
C THR A 147 12.65 2.62 -1.04
N LYS A 148 12.86 3.81 -0.47
CA LYS A 148 12.87 3.98 0.99
C LYS A 148 11.49 3.93 1.66
N GLU A 149 10.43 3.87 0.89
CA GLU A 149 9.08 3.75 1.43
C GLU A 149 8.84 2.35 2.01
N PRO A 150 8.26 2.22 3.22
CA PRO A 150 8.13 0.91 3.87
C PRO A 150 7.34 -0.14 3.07
N GLY A 151 6.37 0.29 2.26
CA GLY A 151 5.60 -0.57 1.36
C GLY A 151 6.45 -1.08 0.21
N VAL A 152 7.19 -0.17 -0.41
CA VAL A 152 8.07 -0.44 -1.54
C VAL A 152 9.26 -1.33 -1.17
N LEU A 153 9.85 -1.11 0.02
CA LEU A 153 10.89 -2.00 0.55
C LEU A 153 10.43 -3.47 0.62
N ARG A 154 9.17 -3.71 1.04
CA ARG A 154 8.62 -5.07 1.06
C ARG A 154 8.38 -5.62 -0.34
N ALA A 155 7.88 -4.79 -1.26
CA ALA A 155 7.68 -5.18 -2.65
C ALA A 155 8.99 -5.51 -3.36
N ASN A 156 10.04 -4.71 -3.16
CA ASN A 156 11.39 -4.98 -3.64
C ASN A 156 11.93 -6.31 -3.12
N ALA A 157 11.77 -6.57 -1.82
CA ALA A 157 12.20 -7.82 -1.22
C ALA A 157 11.43 -9.05 -1.78
N ALA A 158 10.22 -8.84 -2.28
CA ALA A 158 9.40 -9.83 -2.98
C ALA A 158 9.61 -9.82 -4.51
N ASN A 159 10.57 -9.05 -5.04
CA ASN A 159 10.75 -8.84 -6.49
C ASN A 159 9.44 -8.43 -7.20
N TYR A 160 8.56 -7.70 -6.51
CA TYR A 160 7.22 -7.33 -6.97
C TYR A 160 6.31 -8.54 -7.33
N ASP A 161 6.67 -9.76 -6.93
CA ASP A 161 5.78 -10.92 -7.08
C ASP A 161 4.55 -10.78 -6.17
N CYS A 162 3.37 -10.84 -6.77
CA CYS A 162 2.11 -10.58 -6.08
C CYS A 162 1.82 -11.59 -4.97
N VAL A 163 2.00 -12.88 -5.26
CA VAL A 163 1.73 -13.97 -4.30
C VAL A 163 2.64 -13.85 -3.09
N THR A 164 3.92 -13.62 -3.33
CA THR A 164 4.91 -13.40 -2.28
C THR A 164 4.57 -12.21 -1.40
N GLN A 165 4.16 -11.07 -1.99
CA GLN A 165 3.76 -9.88 -1.22
C GLN A 165 2.57 -10.16 -0.29
N VAL A 166 1.53 -10.85 -0.79
CA VAL A 166 0.36 -11.22 0.00
C VAL A 166 0.77 -12.17 1.15
N PHE A 167 1.53 -13.21 0.85
CA PHE A 167 1.99 -14.19 1.85
C PHE A 167 2.79 -13.53 2.95
N MET A 168 3.76 -12.69 2.59
CA MET A 168 4.58 -11.98 3.56
C MET A 168 3.75 -11.09 4.47
N ARG A 169 2.75 -10.43 3.91
CA ARG A 169 1.91 -9.52 4.69
C ARG A 169 0.96 -10.27 5.62
N VAL A 170 0.35 -11.35 5.14
CA VAL A 170 -0.52 -12.22 5.95
C VAL A 170 0.28 -12.91 7.05
N ASP A 171 1.44 -13.50 6.73
CA ASP A 171 2.35 -14.09 7.73
C ASP A 171 2.74 -13.08 8.81
N GLN A 172 3.06 -11.85 8.42
CA GLN A 172 3.35 -10.78 9.38
C GLN A 172 2.17 -10.52 10.33
N TYR A 173 0.94 -10.49 9.82
CA TYR A 173 -0.26 -10.30 10.65
C TYR A 173 -0.45 -11.47 11.63
N ILE A 174 -0.31 -12.72 11.15
CA ILE A 174 -0.42 -13.91 11.99
C ILE A 174 0.61 -13.88 13.12
N ARG A 175 1.86 -13.53 12.80
CA ARG A 175 2.94 -13.39 13.81
C ARG A 175 2.70 -12.26 14.79
N MET A 176 1.96 -11.22 14.39
CA MET A 176 1.55 -10.14 15.29
C MET A 176 0.30 -10.48 16.11
N GLY A 177 -0.26 -11.67 15.97
CA GLY A 177 -1.42 -12.16 16.72
C GLY A 177 -2.78 -11.83 16.10
N HIS A 178 -2.82 -11.31 14.86
CA HIS A 178 -4.08 -11.07 14.16
C HIS A 178 -4.59 -12.34 13.46
N THR A 179 -5.91 -12.43 13.31
CA THR A 179 -6.56 -13.47 12.50
C THR A 179 -6.85 -12.90 11.13
N PRO A 180 -6.26 -13.41 10.05
CA PRO A 180 -6.41 -12.87 8.70
C PRO A 180 -7.61 -13.45 7.97
N ASP A 181 -8.80 -13.31 8.53
CA ASP A 181 -10.03 -13.86 7.92
C ASP A 181 -10.66 -12.94 6.87
N LYS A 182 -10.42 -11.63 6.97
CA LYS A 182 -10.93 -10.59 6.06
C LYS A 182 -9.82 -9.65 5.63
N LEU A 183 -9.54 -9.61 4.34
CA LEU A 183 -8.54 -8.74 3.75
C LEU A 183 -9.19 -7.62 2.93
N GLU A 184 -8.75 -6.39 3.13
CA GLU A 184 -8.87 -5.32 2.16
C GLU A 184 -7.53 -5.17 1.44
N VAL A 185 -7.51 -5.45 0.14
CA VAL A 185 -6.28 -5.40 -0.65
C VAL A 185 -6.18 -4.06 -1.38
N LEU A 186 -5.08 -3.35 -1.17
CA LEU A 186 -4.72 -2.15 -1.91
C LEU A 186 -3.65 -2.49 -2.94
N VAL A 187 -3.96 -2.28 -4.22
CA VAL A 187 -2.99 -2.36 -5.31
C VAL A 187 -2.46 -0.96 -5.58
N LEU A 188 -1.19 -0.77 -5.32
CA LEU A 188 -0.45 0.46 -5.56
C LEU A 188 0.65 0.22 -6.60
N GLY A 189 1.27 1.30 -7.08
CA GLY A 189 2.32 1.23 -8.09
C GLY A 189 2.18 2.36 -9.09
N GLY A 190 2.22 2.06 -10.39
CA GLY A 190 1.95 3.05 -11.43
C GLY A 190 0.45 3.35 -11.58
N THR A 191 0.05 3.81 -12.75
CA THR A 191 -1.37 3.97 -13.06
C THR A 191 -1.95 2.64 -13.50
N TRP A 192 -2.92 2.10 -12.75
CA TRP A 192 -3.47 0.76 -13.02
C TRP A 192 -3.94 0.57 -14.46
N SER A 193 -4.70 1.51 -14.99
CA SER A 193 -5.23 1.45 -16.36
C SER A 193 -4.19 1.57 -17.49
N GLU A 194 -2.91 1.80 -17.16
CA GLU A 194 -1.80 1.83 -18.12
C GLU A 194 -1.08 0.48 -18.24
N TYR A 195 -1.39 -0.48 -17.37
CA TYR A 195 -0.84 -1.82 -17.46
C TYR A 195 -1.55 -2.66 -18.53
N PRO A 196 -0.85 -3.61 -19.18
CA PRO A 196 -1.47 -4.55 -20.10
C PRO A 196 -2.62 -5.33 -19.45
N ASN A 197 -3.67 -5.59 -20.22
CA ASN A 197 -4.87 -6.28 -19.72
C ASN A 197 -4.55 -7.65 -19.12
N GLU A 198 -3.66 -8.38 -19.79
CA GLU A 198 -3.20 -9.70 -19.35
C GLU A 198 -2.44 -9.60 -18.02
N TYR A 199 -1.58 -8.60 -17.85
CA TYR A 199 -0.91 -8.36 -16.57
C TYR A 199 -1.89 -8.04 -15.44
N GLN A 200 -2.88 -7.19 -15.72
CA GLN A 200 -3.90 -6.83 -14.73
C GLN A 200 -4.68 -8.07 -14.27
N GLU A 201 -5.09 -8.91 -15.21
CA GLU A 201 -5.82 -10.15 -14.93
C GLU A 201 -4.96 -11.16 -14.15
N GLU A 202 -3.71 -11.40 -14.57
CA GLU A 202 -2.76 -12.25 -13.85
C GLU A 202 -2.53 -11.73 -12.43
N PHE A 203 -2.32 -10.42 -12.27
CA PHE A 203 -2.03 -9.82 -10.96
C PHE A 203 -3.20 -9.95 -9.99
N VAL A 204 -4.44 -9.69 -10.45
CA VAL A 204 -5.64 -9.83 -9.61
C VAL A 204 -5.94 -11.30 -9.32
N ARG A 205 -5.80 -12.18 -10.30
CA ARG A 205 -5.88 -13.64 -10.09
C ARG A 205 -4.93 -14.09 -8.97
N ASP A 206 -3.70 -13.60 -8.98
CA ASP A 206 -2.66 -13.97 -8.03
C ASP A 206 -2.94 -13.42 -6.61
N ILE A 207 -3.67 -12.30 -6.49
CA ILE A 207 -4.19 -11.82 -5.19
C ILE A 207 -5.16 -12.86 -4.59
N TYR A 208 -6.18 -13.26 -5.36
CA TYR A 208 -7.19 -14.23 -4.90
C TYR A 208 -6.59 -15.61 -4.67
N TYR A 209 -5.75 -16.06 -5.58
CA TYR A 209 -5.00 -17.31 -5.42
C TYR A 209 -4.21 -17.32 -4.11
N ALA A 210 -3.42 -16.27 -3.85
CA ALA A 210 -2.65 -16.18 -2.63
C ALA A 210 -3.53 -16.19 -1.37
N ALA A 211 -4.64 -15.46 -1.36
CA ALA A 211 -5.60 -15.48 -0.26
C ALA A 211 -6.20 -16.87 -0.05
N ASN A 212 -6.51 -17.58 -1.13
CA ASN A 212 -7.12 -18.92 -1.08
C ASN A 212 -6.23 -19.98 -0.44
N ILE A 213 -4.88 -19.85 -0.62
CA ILE A 213 -3.94 -20.90 -0.23
C ILE A 213 -2.99 -20.52 0.91
N VAL A 214 -3.01 -19.28 1.39
CA VAL A 214 -2.00 -18.78 2.35
C VAL A 214 -1.98 -19.55 3.67
N LEU A 215 -3.11 -20.10 4.12
CA LEU A 215 -3.18 -20.93 5.32
C LEU A 215 -2.99 -22.43 5.02
N ASP A 216 -3.57 -22.92 3.93
CA ASP A 216 -3.67 -24.34 3.65
C ASP A 216 -2.51 -24.88 2.80
N LYS A 217 -1.91 -24.04 1.94
CA LYS A 217 -0.75 -24.38 1.06
C LYS A 217 -0.90 -25.70 0.27
N THR A 218 -2.13 -26.09 0.01
CA THR A 218 -2.45 -27.42 -0.55
C THR A 218 -2.38 -27.46 -2.07
N ARG A 219 -2.34 -26.31 -2.73
CA ARG A 219 -2.45 -26.18 -4.18
C ARG A 219 -1.32 -25.30 -4.74
N VAL A 220 -0.67 -25.80 -5.81
CA VAL A 220 0.35 -25.05 -6.58
C VAL A 220 -0.24 -24.45 -7.84
N GLU A 221 -1.23 -25.12 -8.45
CA GLU A 221 -1.88 -24.69 -9.68
C GLU A 221 -2.72 -23.42 -9.46
N ARG A 222 -2.63 -22.49 -10.40
CA ARG A 222 -3.48 -21.29 -10.46
C ARG A 222 -4.62 -21.53 -11.43
N PHE A 223 -5.84 -21.34 -10.97
CA PHE A 223 -7.02 -21.40 -11.81
C PHE A 223 -7.28 -20.04 -12.50
N PRO A 224 -8.15 -19.98 -13.51
CA PRO A 224 -8.62 -18.72 -14.06
C PRO A 224 -9.17 -17.77 -12.99
N LEU A 225 -9.08 -16.46 -13.24
CA LEU A 225 -9.48 -15.43 -12.28
C LEU A 225 -10.88 -15.63 -11.71
N GLU A 226 -11.87 -15.91 -12.54
CA GLU A 226 -13.26 -16.14 -12.09
C GLU A 226 -13.35 -17.30 -11.10
N THR A 227 -12.62 -18.39 -11.35
CA THR A 227 -12.56 -19.54 -10.45
C THR A 227 -11.89 -19.17 -9.12
N GLU A 228 -10.79 -18.42 -9.14
CA GLU A 228 -10.12 -17.98 -7.91
C GLU A 228 -11.02 -17.06 -7.08
N ILE A 229 -11.80 -16.18 -7.70
CA ILE A 229 -12.80 -15.34 -7.01
C ILE A 229 -13.89 -16.20 -6.35
N LEU A 230 -14.46 -17.15 -7.08
CA LEU A 230 -15.50 -18.06 -6.55
C LEU A 230 -15.00 -18.92 -5.39
N LEU A 231 -13.77 -19.41 -5.48
CA LEU A 231 -13.14 -20.15 -4.38
C LEU A 231 -12.94 -19.26 -3.15
N ASN A 232 -12.60 -17.98 -3.38
CA ASN A 232 -12.36 -17.03 -2.29
C ASN A 232 -13.61 -16.71 -1.46
N GLU A 233 -14.79 -16.81 -2.02
CA GLU A 233 -16.06 -16.63 -1.27
C GLU A 233 -16.19 -17.62 -0.09
N LYS A 234 -15.58 -18.79 -0.19
CA LYS A 234 -15.61 -19.86 0.82
C LYS A 234 -14.27 -20.07 1.53
N SER A 235 -13.25 -19.30 1.17
CA SER A 235 -11.92 -19.42 1.75
C SER A 235 -11.89 -18.94 3.20
N SER A 236 -10.96 -19.51 3.99
CA SER A 236 -10.67 -19.06 5.35
C SER A 236 -10.10 -17.63 5.38
N VAL A 237 -9.47 -17.17 4.30
CA VAL A 237 -8.96 -15.82 4.12
C VAL A 237 -9.67 -15.19 2.92
N ARG A 238 -10.58 -14.27 3.18
CA ARG A 238 -11.42 -13.67 2.14
C ARG A 238 -10.98 -12.25 1.79
N VAL A 239 -10.86 -11.97 0.50
CA VAL A 239 -10.70 -10.62 -0.01
C VAL A 239 -12.08 -9.97 -0.05
N ILE A 240 -12.38 -9.13 0.95
CA ILE A 240 -13.68 -8.46 1.08
C ILE A 240 -13.70 -7.07 0.42
N GLY A 241 -12.55 -6.57 0.05
CA GLY A 241 -12.38 -5.31 -0.65
C GLY A 241 -11.11 -5.33 -1.49
N LEU A 242 -11.24 -4.88 -2.72
CA LEU A 242 -10.12 -4.64 -3.63
C LEU A 242 -10.13 -3.18 -4.06
N THR A 243 -9.02 -2.50 -3.83
CA THR A 243 -8.82 -1.09 -4.19
C THR A 243 -7.75 -1.00 -5.27
N LEU A 244 -8.09 -0.31 -6.36
CA LEU A 244 -7.17 -0.02 -7.47
C LEU A 244 -6.89 1.48 -7.56
N GLU A 245 -5.66 1.85 -7.89
CA GLU A 245 -5.24 3.25 -8.03
C GLU A 245 -5.08 3.61 -9.51
N THR A 246 -5.81 4.63 -9.97
CA THR A 246 -5.76 5.07 -11.36
C THR A 246 -5.92 6.59 -11.50
N ARG A 247 -6.02 7.07 -12.73
CA ARG A 247 -6.20 8.47 -13.09
C ARG A 247 -7.65 8.76 -13.47
N PRO A 248 -8.17 9.98 -13.22
CA PRO A 248 -9.51 10.35 -13.63
C PRO A 248 -9.78 10.19 -15.13
N ASP A 249 -8.82 10.60 -15.95
CA ASP A 249 -8.91 10.54 -17.42
C ASP A 249 -8.86 9.12 -18.00
N SER A 250 -8.60 8.11 -17.18
CA SER A 250 -8.65 6.67 -17.55
C SER A 250 -10.02 6.05 -17.30
N ILE A 251 -10.92 6.71 -16.53
CA ILE A 251 -12.21 6.14 -16.16
C ILE A 251 -13.21 6.24 -17.31
N ASN A 252 -13.68 5.10 -17.76
CA ASN A 252 -14.70 4.94 -18.78
C ASN A 252 -15.50 3.65 -18.55
N LEU A 253 -16.56 3.40 -19.30
CA LEU A 253 -17.43 2.23 -19.13
C LEU A 253 -16.70 0.89 -19.29
N PHE A 254 -15.72 0.82 -20.18
CA PHE A 254 -14.91 -0.38 -20.38
C PHE A 254 -14.07 -0.70 -19.13
N GLU A 255 -13.38 0.31 -18.58
CA GLU A 255 -12.60 0.15 -17.34
C GLU A 255 -13.50 -0.24 -16.15
N ILE A 256 -14.67 0.38 -16.04
CA ILE A 256 -15.66 0.06 -14.99
C ILE A 256 -16.10 -1.41 -15.07
N ALA A 257 -16.40 -1.91 -16.26
CA ALA A 257 -16.76 -3.31 -16.46
C ALA A 257 -15.61 -4.25 -16.05
N ARG A 258 -14.37 -3.89 -16.39
CA ARG A 258 -13.18 -4.64 -15.98
C ARG A 258 -12.94 -4.60 -14.47
N PHE A 259 -13.06 -3.43 -13.84
CA PHE A 259 -12.96 -3.35 -12.39
C PHE A 259 -13.98 -4.25 -11.69
N ARG A 260 -15.19 -4.33 -12.26
CA ARG A 260 -16.23 -5.23 -11.74
C ARG A 260 -15.84 -6.69 -11.87
N SER A 261 -15.30 -7.12 -13.02
CA SER A 261 -14.84 -8.50 -13.22
C SER A 261 -13.67 -8.89 -12.30
N PHE A 262 -12.89 -7.92 -11.83
CA PHE A 262 -11.84 -8.11 -10.85
C PHE A 262 -12.34 -8.21 -9.39
N GLY A 263 -13.62 -7.98 -9.14
CA GLY A 263 -14.15 -7.86 -7.77
C GLY A 263 -13.72 -6.56 -7.08
N CYS A 264 -13.31 -5.54 -7.85
CA CYS A 264 -12.91 -4.25 -7.30
C CYS A 264 -14.12 -3.55 -6.65
N THR A 265 -13.89 -3.00 -5.46
CA THR A 265 -14.92 -2.32 -4.66
C THR A 265 -14.67 -0.83 -4.48
N ARG A 266 -13.43 -0.39 -4.67
CA ARG A 266 -12.99 0.98 -4.42
C ARG A 266 -11.97 1.42 -5.47
N ILE A 267 -12.11 2.65 -5.94
CA ILE A 267 -11.13 3.29 -6.83
C ILE A 267 -10.50 4.47 -6.12
N GLN A 268 -9.17 4.53 -6.13
CA GLN A 268 -8.40 5.70 -5.70
C GLN A 268 -7.96 6.49 -6.92
N MET A 269 -8.25 7.80 -6.92
CA MET A 269 -7.94 8.67 -8.04
C MET A 269 -7.09 9.86 -7.65
N GLY A 270 -6.05 10.12 -8.42
CA GLY A 270 -5.24 11.32 -8.29
C GLY A 270 -5.92 12.53 -8.94
N VAL A 271 -6.84 13.19 -8.26
CA VAL A 271 -7.42 14.49 -8.66
C VAL A 271 -6.37 15.59 -8.58
N GLN A 272 -5.61 15.60 -7.49
CA GLN A 272 -4.48 16.44 -7.17
C GLN A 272 -4.86 17.90 -6.87
N HIS A 273 -5.58 18.59 -7.78
CA HIS A 273 -6.04 19.96 -7.58
C HIS A 273 -7.33 20.25 -8.40
N THR A 274 -8.11 21.27 -8.00
CA THR A 274 -9.35 21.66 -8.71
C THR A 274 -9.15 22.81 -9.72
N ASN A 275 -7.97 23.38 -9.82
CA ASN A 275 -7.65 24.46 -10.75
C ASN A 275 -6.85 23.93 -11.95
N ASN A 276 -7.46 24.03 -13.16
CA ASN A 276 -6.86 23.52 -14.40
C ASN A 276 -5.51 24.17 -14.75
N ARG A 277 -5.28 25.45 -14.37
CA ARG A 277 -3.98 26.13 -14.56
C ARG A 277 -2.89 25.42 -13.76
N ILE A 278 -3.16 25.11 -12.49
CA ILE A 278 -2.20 24.44 -11.58
C ILE A 278 -1.94 23.00 -12.05
N LEU A 279 -2.99 22.27 -12.46
CA LEU A 279 -2.84 20.93 -13.05
C LEU A 279 -1.94 20.97 -14.31
N LYS A 280 -2.15 21.95 -15.20
CA LYS A 280 -1.33 22.13 -16.39
C LYS A 280 0.13 22.47 -16.05
N MET A 281 0.36 23.37 -15.10
CA MET A 281 1.73 23.76 -14.67
C MET A 281 2.50 22.58 -14.07
N SER A 282 1.80 21.64 -13.43
CA SER A 282 2.37 20.41 -12.86
C SER A 282 2.45 19.25 -13.87
N ASN A 283 2.18 19.51 -15.16
CA ASN A 283 2.13 18.53 -16.24
C ASN A 283 1.22 17.33 -15.93
N ARG A 284 0.07 17.58 -15.28
CA ARG A 284 -0.82 16.49 -14.86
C ARG A 284 -1.56 15.82 -16.03
N GLY A 285 -1.87 16.57 -17.08
CA GLY A 285 -2.41 16.04 -18.34
C GLY A 285 -3.93 15.84 -18.36
N HIS A 286 -4.63 15.88 -17.21
CA HIS A 286 -6.10 15.90 -17.14
C HIS A 286 -6.61 17.22 -16.57
N LYS A 287 -7.90 17.46 -16.68
CA LYS A 287 -8.62 18.61 -16.15
C LYS A 287 -9.54 18.21 -15.00
N ILE A 288 -10.05 19.19 -14.26
CA ILE A 288 -11.01 18.92 -13.18
C ILE A 288 -12.32 18.30 -13.71
N GLU A 289 -12.72 18.64 -14.93
CA GLU A 289 -13.89 18.07 -15.59
C GLU A 289 -13.77 16.55 -15.75
N ASP A 290 -12.59 16.04 -16.04
CA ASP A 290 -12.32 14.60 -16.10
C ASP A 290 -12.54 13.94 -14.73
N SER A 291 -12.12 14.62 -13.65
CA SER A 291 -12.33 14.14 -12.28
C SER A 291 -13.82 14.13 -11.89
N ILE A 292 -14.56 15.16 -12.24
CA ILE A 292 -16.02 15.24 -12.01
C ILE A 292 -16.74 14.09 -12.72
N ASN A 293 -16.43 13.90 -14.00
CA ASN A 293 -17.02 12.83 -14.80
C ASN A 293 -16.66 11.44 -14.25
N ALA A 294 -15.41 11.25 -13.84
CA ALA A 294 -14.96 9.99 -13.25
C ALA A 294 -15.65 9.69 -11.91
N ILE A 295 -15.77 10.68 -11.01
CA ILE A 295 -16.48 10.51 -9.73
C ILE A 295 -17.92 10.12 -9.98
N LYS A 296 -18.61 10.88 -10.87
CA LYS A 296 -20.01 10.59 -11.22
C LYS A 296 -20.15 9.16 -11.74
N LEU A 297 -19.34 8.78 -12.73
CA LEU A 297 -19.45 7.47 -13.37
C LEU A 297 -19.17 6.32 -12.39
N LEU A 298 -18.19 6.47 -11.50
CA LEU A 298 -17.88 5.48 -10.47
C LEU A 298 -19.00 5.37 -9.43
N LYS A 299 -19.53 6.47 -8.96
CA LYS A 299 -20.64 6.48 -7.98
C LYS A 299 -21.91 5.89 -8.58
N ASP A 300 -22.27 6.24 -9.82
CA ASP A 300 -23.42 5.69 -10.54
C ASP A 300 -23.30 4.16 -10.72
N ASN A 301 -22.08 3.63 -10.68
CA ASN A 301 -21.81 2.20 -10.75
C ASN A 301 -21.46 1.57 -9.38
N CYS A 302 -21.80 2.22 -8.28
CA CYS A 302 -21.70 1.71 -6.90
C CYS A 302 -20.26 1.42 -6.42
N TYR A 303 -19.25 2.13 -6.95
CA TYR A 303 -17.89 2.08 -6.40
C TYR A 303 -17.73 3.07 -5.24
N LYS A 304 -16.92 2.69 -4.26
CA LYS A 304 -16.33 3.64 -3.34
C LYS A 304 -15.24 4.44 -4.04
N VAL A 305 -15.18 5.73 -3.78
CA VAL A 305 -14.26 6.66 -4.44
C VAL A 305 -13.38 7.35 -3.41
N ASP A 306 -12.07 7.14 -3.51
CA ASP A 306 -11.08 7.90 -2.77
C ASP A 306 -10.41 8.89 -3.72
N ILE A 307 -10.21 10.13 -3.27
CA ILE A 307 -9.47 11.13 -4.05
C ILE A 307 -8.19 11.57 -3.35
N HIS A 308 -7.15 11.76 -4.15
CA HIS A 308 -5.87 12.29 -3.69
C HIS A 308 -5.78 13.77 -4.06
N LEU A 309 -5.42 14.59 -3.10
CA LEU A 309 -5.21 16.03 -3.27
C LEU A 309 -3.81 16.41 -2.82
N MET A 310 -3.20 17.30 -3.57
CA MET A 310 -1.82 17.72 -3.35
C MET A 310 -1.76 19.25 -3.17
N PRO A 311 -1.88 19.77 -1.95
CA PRO A 311 -1.55 21.17 -1.70
C PRO A 311 -0.06 21.43 -1.99
N ASN A 312 0.25 22.69 -2.31
CA ASN A 312 1.62 23.12 -2.61
C ASN A 312 2.13 22.68 -4.01
N LEU A 313 1.24 22.48 -4.99
CA LEU A 313 1.66 22.26 -6.38
C LEU A 313 2.23 23.53 -7.02
N LEU A 314 3.09 23.35 -8.02
CA LEU A 314 3.65 24.46 -8.79
C LEU A 314 2.56 25.40 -9.32
N GLY A 315 2.68 26.68 -8.99
CA GLY A 315 1.71 27.71 -9.35
C GLY A 315 0.52 27.83 -8.41
N SER A 316 0.45 27.01 -7.34
CA SER A 316 -0.48 27.21 -6.23
C SER A 316 0.09 28.18 -5.18
N ASN A 317 -0.75 28.53 -4.24
CA ASN A 317 -0.45 29.25 -3.01
C ASN A 317 -1.47 28.85 -1.93
N PRO A 318 -1.27 29.18 -0.64
CA PRO A 318 -2.18 28.78 0.43
C PRO A 318 -3.66 29.13 0.18
N ASN A 319 -3.94 30.29 -0.42
CA ASN A 319 -5.32 30.70 -0.73
C ASN A 319 -5.96 29.86 -1.87
N GLU A 320 -5.17 29.52 -2.89
CA GLU A 320 -5.67 28.63 -3.97
C GLU A 320 -5.92 27.22 -3.46
N ASP A 321 -5.09 26.72 -2.55
CA ASP A 321 -5.32 25.42 -1.92
C ASP A 321 -6.55 25.44 -1.02
N ILE A 322 -6.78 26.51 -0.26
CA ILE A 322 -8.03 26.69 0.51
C ILE A 322 -9.25 26.66 -0.40
N LYS A 323 -9.23 27.40 -1.52
CA LYS A 323 -10.33 27.37 -2.50
C LYS A 323 -10.53 25.97 -3.10
N MET A 324 -9.44 25.22 -3.34
CA MET A 324 -9.52 23.83 -3.77
C MET A 324 -10.30 23.00 -2.75
N PHE A 325 -9.96 23.12 -1.48
CA PHE A 325 -10.62 22.35 -0.42
C PHE A 325 -12.07 22.77 -0.21
N ASP A 326 -12.40 24.07 -0.28
CA ASP A 326 -13.79 24.53 -0.24
C ASP A 326 -14.60 23.91 -1.37
N LYS A 327 -14.02 23.88 -2.59
CA LYS A 327 -14.67 23.23 -3.72
C LYS A 327 -14.89 21.73 -3.49
N ILE A 328 -13.89 21.01 -2.95
CA ILE A 328 -14.01 19.58 -2.64
C ILE A 328 -15.04 19.31 -1.54
N LEU A 329 -15.13 20.18 -0.53
CA LEU A 329 -16.04 19.98 0.59
C LEU A 329 -17.50 20.31 0.27
N TYR A 330 -17.73 21.27 -0.62
CA TYR A 330 -19.07 21.83 -0.82
C TYR A 330 -19.67 21.62 -2.23
N ASP A 331 -18.87 21.28 -3.25
CA ASP A 331 -19.38 20.98 -4.59
C ASP A 331 -19.91 19.54 -4.65
N SER A 332 -21.20 19.39 -4.91
CA SER A 332 -21.86 18.08 -5.00
C SER A 332 -21.26 17.14 -6.05
N ASN A 333 -20.60 17.68 -7.08
CA ASN A 333 -19.96 16.88 -8.13
C ASN A 333 -18.60 16.30 -7.72
N LEU A 334 -18.05 16.73 -6.58
CA LEU A 334 -16.71 16.32 -6.10
C LEU A 334 -16.76 15.52 -4.80
N GLN A 335 -17.94 15.06 -4.38
CA GLN A 335 -18.12 14.29 -3.15
C GLN A 335 -17.54 12.88 -3.30
N ALA A 336 -16.40 12.66 -2.64
CA ALA A 336 -15.75 11.35 -2.52
C ALA A 336 -16.07 10.69 -1.18
N ASP A 337 -15.88 9.37 -1.08
CA ASP A 337 -16.04 8.62 0.17
C ASP A 337 -14.84 8.84 1.12
N GLN A 338 -13.67 9.11 0.55
CA GLN A 338 -12.45 9.38 1.31
C GLN A 338 -11.57 10.40 0.58
N ILE A 339 -10.91 11.24 1.38
CA ILE A 339 -9.94 12.23 0.87
C ILE A 339 -8.57 11.90 1.48
N LYS A 340 -7.56 11.81 0.62
CA LYS A 340 -6.16 11.67 1.02
C LYS A 340 -5.41 12.95 0.69
N LEU A 341 -4.78 13.53 1.70
CA LEU A 341 -3.98 14.74 1.57
C LEU A 341 -2.51 14.39 1.49
N TYR A 342 -1.89 14.73 0.38
CA TYR A 342 -0.47 14.54 0.11
C TYR A 342 0.20 15.89 -0.20
N PRO A 343 0.57 16.70 0.80
CA PRO A 343 1.32 17.92 0.54
C PRO A 343 2.55 17.60 -0.30
N VAL A 344 2.81 18.42 -1.31
CA VAL A 344 3.96 18.22 -2.18
C VAL A 344 5.25 18.31 -1.37
N SER A 345 6.08 17.30 -1.47
CA SER A 345 7.44 17.28 -0.98
C SER A 345 8.41 17.23 -2.17
N VAL A 346 9.51 17.94 -2.05
CA VAL A 346 10.60 17.85 -3.03
C VAL A 346 11.34 16.54 -2.79
N VAL A 347 11.16 15.60 -3.69
CA VAL A 347 11.73 14.25 -3.58
C VAL A 347 12.72 13.98 -4.72
N PRO A 348 13.75 13.14 -4.49
CA PRO A 348 14.67 12.74 -5.55
C PRO A 348 13.94 12.15 -6.76
N TRP A 349 14.56 12.22 -7.93
CA TRP A 349 14.08 11.65 -9.18
C TRP A 349 12.78 12.29 -9.73
N SER A 350 12.37 13.45 -9.20
CA SER A 350 11.25 14.26 -9.70
C SER A 350 11.72 15.49 -10.48
N GLU A 351 10.89 16.01 -11.38
CA GLU A 351 11.18 17.31 -12.01
C GLU A 351 11.13 18.47 -11.01
N TYR A 352 10.31 18.33 -9.94
CA TYR A 352 10.27 19.32 -8.86
C TYR A 352 11.61 19.45 -8.12
N GLU A 353 12.37 18.36 -8.00
CA GLU A 353 13.74 18.45 -7.45
C GLU A 353 14.64 19.38 -8.29
N LYS A 354 14.60 19.24 -9.62
CA LYS A 354 15.37 20.09 -10.54
C LYS A 354 14.90 21.54 -10.51
N MET A 355 13.57 21.74 -10.47
CA MET A 355 12.98 23.08 -10.37
C MET A 355 13.32 23.75 -9.04
N HIS A 356 13.32 23.03 -7.95
CA HIS A 356 13.70 23.52 -6.64
C HIS A 356 15.18 23.92 -6.61
N LYS A 357 16.07 23.06 -7.08
CA LYS A 357 17.52 23.36 -7.19
C LYS A 357 17.82 24.57 -8.08
N SER A 358 17.00 24.86 -9.08
CA SER A 358 17.13 26.01 -9.98
C SER A 358 16.36 27.25 -9.53
N GLY A 359 15.71 27.24 -8.37
CA GLY A 359 14.91 28.36 -7.84
C GLY A 359 13.57 28.60 -8.55
N LYS A 360 13.14 27.71 -9.45
CA LYS A 360 11.88 27.82 -10.20
C LYS A 360 10.65 27.34 -9.41
N TYR A 361 10.87 26.60 -8.34
CA TYR A 361 9.85 26.12 -7.43
C TYR A 361 10.36 26.21 -5.99
N SER A 362 9.53 26.75 -5.11
CA SER A 362 9.75 26.73 -3.67
C SER A 362 8.50 26.22 -2.97
N PRO A 363 8.61 25.22 -2.10
CA PRO A 363 7.47 24.79 -1.28
C PRO A 363 7.07 25.88 -0.29
N TYR A 364 5.85 25.81 0.22
CA TYR A 364 5.39 26.67 1.31
C TYR A 364 6.25 26.48 2.56
N SER A 365 6.25 27.49 3.41
CA SER A 365 6.77 27.33 4.77
C SER A 365 5.93 26.31 5.55
N ASP A 366 6.53 25.73 6.60
CA ASP A 366 5.82 24.79 7.49
C ASP A 366 4.60 25.45 8.14
N GLU A 367 4.66 26.75 8.40
CA GLU A 367 3.55 27.51 8.99
C GLU A 367 2.38 27.65 8.00
N GLU A 368 2.67 28.07 6.76
CA GLU A 368 1.65 28.18 5.71
C GLU A 368 0.96 26.83 5.45
N LEU A 369 1.75 25.75 5.32
CA LEU A 369 1.21 24.40 5.12
C LEU A 369 0.36 23.96 6.31
N ARG A 370 0.82 24.20 7.54
CA ARG A 370 0.08 23.92 8.77
C ARG A 370 -1.27 24.64 8.77
N ASN A 371 -1.29 25.90 8.41
CA ASN A 371 -2.53 26.71 8.37
C ASN A 371 -3.52 26.16 7.35
N VAL A 372 -3.08 25.77 6.16
CA VAL A 372 -3.91 25.09 5.15
C VAL A 372 -4.48 23.78 5.71
N LEU A 373 -3.66 22.94 6.33
CA LEU A 373 -4.10 21.65 6.88
C LEU A 373 -5.08 21.81 8.05
N ILE A 374 -4.87 22.79 8.93
CA ILE A 374 -5.81 23.11 10.04
C ILE A 374 -7.14 23.58 9.46
N TYR A 375 -7.11 24.48 8.46
CA TYR A 375 -8.30 24.95 7.79
C TYR A 375 -9.16 23.79 7.26
N VAL A 376 -8.54 22.87 6.53
CA VAL A 376 -9.23 21.70 5.95
C VAL A 376 -9.80 20.81 7.04
N LYS A 377 -8.95 20.37 7.99
CA LYS A 377 -9.37 19.43 9.04
C LYS A 377 -10.48 19.97 9.93
N SER A 378 -10.51 21.27 10.19
CA SER A 378 -11.56 21.89 11.00
C SER A 378 -12.93 21.96 10.31
N ARG A 379 -12.99 21.70 9.01
CA ARG A 379 -14.21 21.77 8.17
C ARG A 379 -14.64 20.43 7.60
N MET A 380 -13.80 19.41 7.70
CA MET A 380 -14.20 18.04 7.31
C MET A 380 -15.30 17.54 8.26
N HIS A 381 -16.33 16.92 7.69
CA HIS A 381 -17.31 16.20 8.48
C HIS A 381 -16.64 14.99 9.17
N PRO A 382 -17.10 14.64 10.39
CA PRO A 382 -16.59 13.49 11.13
C PRO A 382 -16.75 12.18 10.37
#